data_ed5b1ea4a2cb6f530cf53b31609f3e59
#
_entry.id   ed5b1ea4a2cb6f530cf53b31609f3e59
#
_cell.length_a   1.000
_cell.length_b   1.000
_cell.length_c   1.000
_cell.angle_alpha   90.00
_cell.angle_beta   90.00
_cell.angle_gamma   90.00
#
_symmetry.space_group_name_H-M   'P 1'
#
loop_
_entity.id
_entity.type
_entity.pdbx_description
1 polymer ?
#
loop_
_entity_poly.entity_id
_entity_poly.type
_entity_poly.pdbx_seq_one_letter_code
_entity_poly.pdbx_strand_id
1 'polypeptide(L)'
;MGKDRDITREVDLSPVGRIHKRMWWKETMLIGVFYSVYTFTRNQFGSDIINGREIPVRAFTNAMRVVRFERWIGLFHEESVQEVFLPYHWLMQALNTYYGTAHFIVTIGVFIVLYQKRPDVFPQYRNALAITTGLAIVGFSLFPLMPPRLLDALCPPKGYGGQCIPAAERGAERGKENFGFVDTLEVYGGPWDFSSGATAKMSNQYAAMPSLHIGWASWCAIAMWPLARRRWVKAAVMLYPALTLFCIVVTANHYWLDGVGGQVFLLIGFTLGTLLHRWNQDRLDRRHERLLATS
;
A
#
# COMPACT_ATOMS: atom_id res chain seq x y z
N MET A 1 4.32 -58.61 42.51
CA MET A 1 3.37 -58.00 41.50
C MET A 1 3.70 -56.53 41.38
N GLY A 2 4.66 -56.27 40.56
CA GLY A 2 5.12 -54.90 40.23
C GLY A 2 4.45 -54.45 38.95
N LYS A 3 3.85 -53.30 38.99
CA LYS A 3 3.14 -52.65 37.87
C LYS A 3 4.14 -51.77 37.14
N ASP A 4 4.71 -52.28 36.04
CA ASP A 4 5.49 -51.49 35.09
C ASP A 4 4.61 -50.38 34.55
N ARG A 5 4.97 -49.15 34.85
CA ARG A 5 4.43 -47.97 34.15
C ARG A 5 5.27 -47.77 32.89
N ASP A 6 4.72 -48.24 31.82
CA ASP A 6 5.19 -47.91 30.46
C ASP A 6 5.13 -46.43 30.24
N ILE A 7 6.26 -45.74 30.29
CA ILE A 7 6.42 -44.33 29.99
C ILE A 7 6.95 -44.23 28.55
N THR A 8 6.19 -44.74 27.61
CA THR A 8 6.36 -44.37 26.21
C THR A 8 5.64 -43.03 25.98
N ARG A 9 6.29 -41.92 26.36
CA ARG A 9 5.97 -40.64 25.75
C ARG A 9 6.40 -40.74 24.30
N GLU A 10 5.47 -41.07 23.41
CA GLU A 10 5.62 -40.80 22.00
C GLU A 10 5.91 -39.29 21.85
N VAL A 11 7.16 -38.99 21.58
CA VAL A 11 7.55 -37.67 21.15
C VAL A 11 6.94 -37.48 19.76
N ASP A 12 5.84 -36.77 19.69
CA ASP A 12 5.21 -36.35 18.40
C ASP A 12 6.23 -35.55 17.60
N LEU A 13 6.93 -36.25 16.70
CA LEU A 13 7.91 -35.69 15.77
C LEU A 13 7.24 -35.08 14.52
N SER A 14 5.93 -34.87 14.53
CA SER A 14 5.25 -34.21 13.42
C SER A 14 5.80 -32.80 13.23
N PRO A 15 5.96 -32.33 11.98
CA PRO A 15 6.38 -30.96 11.68
C PRO A 15 5.46 -29.90 12.30
N VAL A 16 4.23 -30.28 12.66
CA VAL A 16 3.21 -29.44 13.31
C VAL A 16 3.53 -29.17 14.78
N GLY A 17 4.20 -30.07 15.48
CA GLY A 17 4.59 -29.90 16.90
C GLY A 17 5.67 -28.84 17.12
N ARG A 18 6.34 -28.37 16.07
CA ARG A 18 7.36 -27.32 16.11
C ARG A 18 6.82 -25.92 15.85
N ILE A 19 5.53 -25.70 15.98
CA ILE A 19 5.01 -24.34 16.01
C ILE A 19 5.50 -23.73 17.33
N HIS A 20 6.65 -23.09 17.29
CA HIS A 20 7.10 -22.19 18.33
C HIS A 20 5.90 -21.37 18.76
N LYS A 21 5.55 -21.40 20.04
CA LYS A 21 4.49 -20.59 20.64
C LYS A 21 4.77 -19.13 20.23
N ARG A 22 4.26 -18.73 19.05
CA ARG A 22 4.52 -17.43 18.48
C ARG A 22 4.02 -16.41 19.47
N MET A 23 4.92 -15.62 20.01
CA MET A 23 4.58 -14.58 20.95
C MET A 23 3.96 -13.45 20.13
N TRP A 24 2.63 -13.40 20.10
CA TRP A 24 1.85 -12.39 19.37
C TRP A 24 2.36 -10.96 19.60
N TRP A 25 2.85 -10.67 20.80
CA TRP A 25 3.42 -9.37 21.13
C TRP A 25 4.69 -9.03 20.33
N LYS A 26 5.51 -10.00 19.94
CA LYS A 26 6.68 -9.79 19.09
C LYS A 26 6.26 -9.39 17.67
N GLU A 27 5.21 -10.00 17.15
CA GLU A 27 4.66 -9.65 15.84
C GLU A 27 4.04 -8.25 15.89
N THR A 28 3.29 -7.93 16.94
CA THR A 28 2.71 -6.59 17.14
C THR A 28 3.80 -5.53 17.27
N MET A 29 4.85 -5.82 18.06
CA MET A 29 6.00 -4.92 18.21
C MET A 29 6.72 -4.70 16.87
N LEU A 30 6.95 -5.76 16.10
CA LEU A 30 7.59 -5.68 14.77
C LEU A 30 6.77 -4.81 13.81
N ILE A 31 5.45 -5.02 13.78
CA ILE A 31 4.53 -4.21 12.97
C ILE A 31 4.54 -2.75 13.44
N GLY A 32 4.50 -2.52 14.76
CA GLY A 32 4.54 -1.18 15.34
C GLY A 32 5.84 -0.43 15.01
N VAL A 33 6.99 -1.08 15.13
CA VAL A 33 8.30 -0.51 14.76
C VAL A 33 8.33 -0.22 13.26
N PHE A 34 7.89 -1.17 12.44
CA PHE A 34 7.84 -0.98 10.99
C PHE A 34 6.94 0.21 10.61
N TYR A 35 5.75 0.31 11.22
CA TYR A 35 4.83 1.42 10.97
C TYR A 35 5.40 2.76 11.45
N SER A 36 6.11 2.79 12.58
CA SER A 36 6.78 4.00 13.08
C SER A 36 7.89 4.45 12.14
N VAL A 37 8.73 3.51 11.67
CA VAL A 37 9.78 3.78 10.68
C VAL A 37 9.17 4.25 9.37
N TYR A 38 8.11 3.58 8.90
CA TYR A 38 7.35 3.99 7.72
C TYR A 38 6.84 5.42 7.83
N THR A 39 6.16 5.75 8.93
CA THR A 39 5.59 7.08 9.14
C THR A 39 6.68 8.14 9.25
N PHE A 40 7.76 7.85 9.98
CA PHE A 40 8.90 8.75 10.10
C PHE A 40 9.55 9.02 8.74
N THR A 41 9.89 7.96 7.99
CA THR A 41 10.55 8.09 6.68
C THR A 41 9.65 8.81 5.68
N ARG A 42 8.37 8.45 5.63
CA ARG A 42 7.38 9.11 4.78
C ARG A 42 7.30 10.61 5.08
N ASN A 43 7.34 10.99 6.34
CA ASN A 43 7.27 12.40 6.75
C ASN A 43 8.56 13.16 6.43
N GLN A 44 9.73 12.52 6.48
CA GLN A 44 11.00 13.13 6.09
C GLN A 44 11.07 13.44 4.59
N PHE A 45 10.49 12.57 3.77
CA PHE A 45 10.41 12.75 2.32
C PHE A 45 9.04 13.30 1.86
N GLY A 46 8.24 13.79 2.82
CA GLY A 46 6.91 14.30 2.59
C GLY A 46 6.88 15.63 1.85
N SER A 47 5.67 16.12 1.66
CA SER A 47 5.36 17.38 1.00
C SER A 47 5.83 18.63 1.76
N ASP A 48 6.51 18.47 2.89
CA ASP A 48 7.07 19.59 3.63
C ASP A 48 8.18 20.24 2.81
N ILE A 49 7.97 21.48 2.60
CA ILE A 49 8.79 22.49 1.96
C ILE A 49 10.19 22.46 2.56
N ILE A 50 11.01 21.51 2.15
CA ILE A 50 12.45 21.63 2.31
C ILE A 50 12.89 22.56 1.20
N ASN A 51 13.12 23.84 1.56
CA ASN A 51 13.53 24.93 0.66
C ASN A 51 12.55 25.35 -0.44
N GLY A 52 11.26 25.31 -0.16
CA GLY A 52 10.27 26.20 -0.77
C GLY A 52 9.70 25.83 -2.13
N ARG A 53 10.35 25.09 -3.04
CA ARG A 53 9.88 25.01 -4.43
C ARG A 53 10.20 23.72 -5.21
N GLU A 54 11.21 22.96 -4.86
CA GLU A 54 11.70 21.89 -5.75
C GLU A 54 10.78 20.65 -5.82
N ILE A 55 10.15 20.26 -4.71
CA ILE A 55 9.35 19.03 -4.65
C ILE A 55 8.04 19.14 -5.44
N PRO A 56 7.22 20.21 -5.30
CA PRO A 56 6.01 20.36 -6.11
C PRO A 56 6.29 20.40 -7.61
N VAL A 57 7.33 21.10 -8.04
CA VAL A 57 7.72 21.21 -9.46
C VAL A 57 8.15 19.85 -10.01
N ARG A 58 8.98 19.12 -9.26
CA ARG A 58 9.42 17.77 -9.64
C ARG A 58 8.23 16.79 -9.70
N ALA A 59 7.34 16.85 -8.70
CA ALA A 59 6.15 16.01 -8.66
C ALA A 59 5.20 16.28 -9.84
N PHE A 60 5.01 17.54 -10.20
CA PHE A 60 4.25 17.96 -11.39
C PHE A 60 4.93 17.51 -12.68
N THR A 61 6.24 17.70 -12.81
CA THR A 61 7.00 17.25 -13.99
C THR A 61 6.88 15.74 -14.20
N ASN A 62 6.93 14.95 -13.10
CA ASN A 62 6.72 13.52 -13.17
C ASN A 62 5.28 13.18 -13.55
N ALA A 63 4.28 13.92 -13.03
CA ALA A 63 2.89 13.77 -13.43
C ALA A 63 2.71 13.98 -14.94
N MET A 64 3.35 15.02 -15.51
CA MET A 64 3.31 15.25 -16.96
C MET A 64 3.97 14.11 -17.77
N ARG A 65 4.97 13.44 -17.22
CA ARG A 65 5.56 12.24 -17.86
C ARG A 65 4.58 11.08 -17.86
N VAL A 66 3.88 10.85 -16.72
CA VAL A 66 2.86 9.81 -16.60
C VAL A 66 1.69 10.08 -17.54
N VAL A 67 1.13 11.30 -17.51
CA VAL A 67 0.02 11.71 -18.40
C VAL A 67 0.40 11.52 -19.87
N ARG A 68 1.59 11.95 -20.29
CA ARG A 68 2.06 11.76 -21.68
C ARG A 68 2.18 10.27 -22.05
N PHE A 69 2.69 9.46 -21.14
CA PHE A 69 2.82 8.03 -21.38
C PHE A 69 1.44 7.36 -21.47
N GLU A 70 0.53 7.66 -20.54
CA GLU A 70 -0.84 7.11 -20.58
C GLU A 70 -1.61 7.57 -21.82
N ARG A 71 -1.48 8.83 -22.26
CA ARG A 71 -2.03 9.31 -23.52
C ARG A 71 -1.43 8.56 -24.72
N TRP A 72 -0.14 8.31 -24.72
CA TRP A 72 0.53 7.56 -25.80
C TRP A 72 0.02 6.14 -25.94
N ILE A 73 -0.25 5.44 -24.82
CA ILE A 73 -0.82 4.08 -24.84
C ILE A 73 -2.36 4.08 -24.89
N GLY A 74 -3.02 5.24 -24.93
CA GLY A 74 -4.47 5.36 -24.94
C GLY A 74 -5.15 5.01 -23.61
N LEU A 75 -4.47 5.16 -22.48
CA LEU A 75 -4.98 4.80 -21.16
C LEU A 75 -5.44 6.02 -20.33
N PHE A 76 -5.09 7.24 -20.70
CA PHE A 76 -5.46 8.46 -19.96
C PHE A 76 -6.94 8.78 -20.09
N HIS A 77 -7.75 8.27 -19.17
CA HIS A 77 -9.20 8.44 -19.10
C HIS A 77 -9.70 8.77 -17.68
N GLU A 78 -8.81 9.04 -16.73
CA GLU A 78 -9.15 9.28 -15.33
C GLU A 78 -10.09 10.47 -15.16
N GLU A 79 -9.88 11.55 -15.93
CA GLU A 79 -10.75 12.72 -15.93
C GLU A 79 -12.18 12.32 -16.31
N SER A 80 -12.35 11.66 -17.47
CA SER A 80 -13.66 11.22 -17.95
C SER A 80 -14.33 10.26 -16.97
N VAL A 81 -13.56 9.37 -16.35
CA VAL A 81 -14.07 8.46 -15.32
C VAL A 81 -14.53 9.26 -14.09
N GLN A 82 -13.74 10.20 -13.62
CA GLN A 82 -14.13 11.04 -12.49
C GLN A 82 -15.40 11.84 -12.81
N GLU A 83 -15.47 12.51 -13.97
CA GLU A 83 -16.58 13.35 -14.39
C GLU A 83 -17.94 12.64 -14.33
N VAL A 84 -17.98 11.37 -14.75
CA VAL A 84 -19.21 10.54 -14.70
C VAL A 84 -19.75 10.41 -13.26
N PHE A 85 -18.88 10.34 -12.26
CA PHE A 85 -19.27 10.10 -10.88
C PHE A 85 -19.38 11.33 -10.00
N LEU A 86 -18.83 12.47 -10.40
CA LEU A 86 -18.89 13.74 -9.66
C LEU A 86 -20.32 14.16 -9.25
N PRO A 87 -21.38 13.98 -10.06
CA PRO A 87 -22.74 14.34 -9.65
C PRO A 87 -23.27 13.56 -8.44
N TYR A 88 -22.69 12.40 -8.12
CA TYR A 88 -23.16 11.52 -7.03
C TYR A 88 -22.40 11.81 -5.72
N HIS A 89 -22.74 12.91 -5.06
CA HIS A 89 -22.05 13.41 -3.85
C HIS A 89 -21.88 12.35 -2.77
N TRP A 90 -22.95 11.57 -2.47
CA TRP A 90 -22.90 10.50 -1.48
C TRP A 90 -21.88 9.43 -1.83
N LEU A 91 -21.73 9.10 -3.14
CA LEU A 91 -20.76 8.11 -3.62
C LEU A 91 -19.34 8.66 -3.46
N MET A 92 -19.12 9.93 -3.80
CA MET A 92 -17.81 10.56 -3.64
C MET A 92 -17.37 10.59 -2.17
N GLN A 93 -18.27 10.91 -1.24
CA GLN A 93 -18.01 10.84 0.21
C GLN A 93 -17.70 9.40 0.67
N ALA A 94 -18.47 8.42 0.17
CA ALA A 94 -18.23 7.01 0.48
C ALA A 94 -16.87 6.54 -0.05
N LEU A 95 -16.49 6.92 -1.28
CA LEU A 95 -15.21 6.59 -1.89
C LEU A 95 -14.04 7.29 -1.17
N ASN A 96 -14.18 8.56 -0.77
CA ASN A 96 -13.18 9.25 0.03
C ASN A 96 -12.97 8.56 1.41
N THR A 97 -14.06 8.14 2.03
CA THR A 97 -14.01 7.36 3.29
C THR A 97 -13.32 6.01 3.08
N TYR A 98 -13.70 5.30 2.01
CA TYR A 98 -13.08 4.03 1.63
C TYR A 98 -11.58 4.21 1.38
N TYR A 99 -11.19 5.23 0.61
CA TYR A 99 -9.78 5.55 0.31
C TYR A 99 -8.95 5.68 1.58
N GLY A 100 -9.44 6.43 2.57
CA GLY A 100 -8.72 6.70 3.80
C GLY A 100 -8.69 5.54 4.81
N THR A 101 -9.65 4.58 4.73
CA THR A 101 -9.86 3.59 5.81
C THR A 101 -9.70 2.15 5.40
N ALA A 102 -10.23 1.77 4.22
CA ALA A 102 -10.42 0.37 3.86
C ALA A 102 -9.09 -0.42 3.84
N HIS A 103 -8.04 0.18 3.29
CA HIS A 103 -6.74 -0.48 3.18
C HIS A 103 -6.14 -0.84 4.54
N PHE A 104 -6.34 -0.03 5.58
CA PHE A 104 -5.89 -0.36 6.94
C PHE A 104 -6.76 -1.45 7.56
N ILE A 105 -8.08 -1.25 7.55
CA ILE A 105 -9.03 -2.15 8.22
C ILE A 105 -8.94 -3.56 7.63
N VAL A 106 -8.98 -3.66 6.29
CA VAL A 106 -8.94 -4.96 5.60
C VAL A 106 -7.59 -5.63 5.78
N THR A 107 -6.48 -4.90 5.65
CA THR A 107 -5.14 -5.48 5.84
C THR A 107 -4.94 -6.00 7.26
N ILE A 108 -5.35 -5.26 8.28
CA ILE A 108 -5.29 -5.72 9.68
C ILE A 108 -6.15 -6.97 9.86
N GLY A 109 -7.37 -6.99 9.32
CA GLY A 109 -8.26 -8.15 9.35
C GLY A 109 -7.61 -9.38 8.70
N VAL A 110 -7.00 -9.23 7.52
CA VAL A 110 -6.30 -10.30 6.81
C VAL A 110 -5.08 -10.78 7.61
N PHE A 111 -4.31 -9.87 8.23
CA PHE A 111 -3.21 -10.26 9.12
C PHE A 111 -3.68 -11.14 10.28
N ILE A 112 -4.77 -10.76 10.94
CA ILE A 112 -5.35 -11.53 12.05
C ILE A 112 -5.77 -12.92 11.57
N VAL A 113 -6.48 -13.00 10.44
CA VAL A 113 -6.93 -14.28 9.85
C VAL A 113 -5.75 -15.17 9.48
N LEU A 114 -4.72 -14.63 8.80
CA LEU A 114 -3.52 -15.39 8.45
C LEU A 114 -2.78 -15.89 9.68
N TYR A 115 -2.61 -15.04 10.68
CA TYR A 115 -1.95 -15.42 11.92
C TYR A 115 -2.65 -16.61 12.61
N GLN A 116 -3.98 -16.59 12.62
CA GLN A 116 -4.80 -17.62 13.27
C GLN A 116 -4.97 -18.87 12.43
N LYS A 117 -5.18 -18.74 11.13
CA LYS A 117 -5.57 -19.86 10.25
C LYS A 117 -4.41 -20.45 9.45
N ARG A 118 -3.37 -19.68 9.18
CA ARG A 118 -2.21 -20.07 8.37
C ARG A 118 -0.90 -19.58 8.98
N PRO A 119 -0.59 -20.01 10.23
CA PRO A 119 0.65 -19.62 10.90
C PRO A 119 1.91 -20.11 10.17
N ASP A 120 1.78 -21.15 9.35
CA ASP A 120 2.81 -21.72 8.49
C ASP A 120 3.35 -20.73 7.46
N VAL A 121 2.47 -20.03 6.77
CA VAL A 121 2.82 -19.06 5.70
C VAL A 121 2.81 -17.60 6.18
N PHE A 122 2.31 -17.32 7.36
CA PHE A 122 2.20 -15.96 7.90
C PHE A 122 3.51 -15.14 7.80
N PRO A 123 4.72 -15.66 8.15
CA PRO A 123 5.94 -14.89 8.03
C PRO A 123 6.27 -14.51 6.59
N GLN A 124 5.98 -15.38 5.62
CA GLN A 124 6.21 -15.12 4.21
C GLN A 124 5.35 -13.93 3.75
N TYR A 125 4.04 -13.97 4.05
CA TYR A 125 3.11 -12.90 3.66
C TYR A 125 3.41 -11.58 4.37
N ARG A 126 3.72 -11.63 5.67
CA ARG A 126 4.18 -10.46 6.43
C ARG A 126 5.42 -9.83 5.81
N ASN A 127 6.43 -10.63 5.51
CA ASN A 127 7.67 -10.14 4.91
C ASN A 127 7.42 -9.55 3.52
N ALA A 128 6.57 -10.20 2.70
CA ALA A 128 6.19 -9.67 1.39
C ALA A 128 5.56 -8.28 1.49
N LEU A 129 4.58 -8.08 2.39
CA LEU A 129 3.95 -6.78 2.58
C LEU A 129 4.92 -5.73 3.11
N ALA A 130 5.76 -6.10 4.09
CA ALA A 130 6.77 -5.20 4.66
C ALA A 130 7.77 -4.74 3.58
N ILE A 131 8.27 -5.66 2.75
CA ILE A 131 9.20 -5.34 1.67
C ILE A 131 8.51 -4.48 0.60
N THR A 132 7.29 -4.83 0.18
CA THR A 132 6.50 -4.02 -0.76
C THR A 132 6.37 -2.58 -0.28
N THR A 133 5.99 -2.41 0.99
CA THR A 133 5.81 -1.07 1.59
C THR A 133 7.14 -0.33 1.73
N GLY A 134 8.21 -1.02 2.14
CA GLY A 134 9.56 -0.43 2.23
C GLY A 134 10.08 0.03 0.87
N LEU A 135 9.91 -0.79 -0.16
CA LEU A 135 10.29 -0.41 -1.53
C LEU A 135 9.46 0.77 -2.04
N ALA A 136 8.16 0.84 -1.72
CA ALA A 136 7.32 1.95 -2.13
C ALA A 136 7.77 3.28 -1.50
N ILE A 137 8.26 3.28 -0.25
CA ILE A 137 8.85 4.48 0.38
C ILE A 137 10.04 4.99 -0.46
N VAL A 138 10.91 4.07 -0.87
CA VAL A 138 12.03 4.41 -1.76
C VAL A 138 11.50 4.95 -3.10
N GLY A 139 10.47 4.33 -3.66
CA GLY A 139 9.80 4.80 -4.88
C GLY A 139 9.29 6.23 -4.75
N PHE A 140 8.56 6.55 -3.68
CA PHE A 140 8.06 7.91 -3.42
C PHE A 140 9.17 8.95 -3.30
N SER A 141 10.29 8.58 -2.70
CA SER A 141 11.45 9.47 -2.54
C SER A 141 12.16 9.72 -3.87
N LEU A 142 12.30 8.69 -4.70
CA LEU A 142 12.97 8.78 -6.00
C LEU A 142 12.09 9.39 -7.08
N PHE A 143 10.79 9.14 -7.02
CA PHE A 143 9.82 9.57 -8.02
C PHE A 143 8.58 10.18 -7.34
N PRO A 144 8.70 11.36 -6.70
CA PRO A 144 7.54 12.06 -6.18
C PRO A 144 6.59 12.35 -7.35
N LEU A 145 5.31 12.03 -7.17
CA LEU A 145 4.31 12.14 -8.22
C LEU A 145 3.08 12.88 -7.72
N MET A 146 2.74 13.98 -8.39
CA MET A 146 1.52 14.73 -8.10
C MET A 146 0.31 13.92 -8.59
N PRO A 147 -0.65 13.60 -7.71
CA PRO A 147 -1.85 12.87 -8.10
C PRO A 147 -2.74 13.73 -9.01
N PRO A 148 -3.62 13.11 -9.85
CA PRO A 148 -4.49 13.83 -10.78
C PRO A 148 -5.31 14.94 -10.11
N ARG A 149 -5.91 14.68 -8.95
CA ARG A 149 -6.73 15.64 -8.20
C ARG A 149 -6.04 16.98 -7.89
N LEU A 150 -4.70 16.98 -7.81
CA LEU A 150 -3.93 18.18 -7.49
C LEU A 150 -3.44 18.93 -8.73
N LEU A 151 -3.60 18.39 -9.94
CA LEU A 151 -3.10 19.05 -11.16
C LEU A 151 -3.72 20.44 -11.38
N ASP A 152 -5.03 20.55 -11.13
CA ASP A 152 -5.80 21.79 -11.27
C ASP A 152 -6.11 22.48 -9.95
N ALA A 153 -5.69 21.89 -8.82
CA ALA A 153 -5.94 22.45 -7.52
C ALA A 153 -5.31 23.83 -7.39
N LEU A 154 -6.08 24.75 -6.82
CA LEU A 154 -5.66 26.12 -6.51
C LEU A 154 -4.51 26.09 -5.47
N CYS A 155 -3.88 27.25 -5.34
CA CYS A 155 -2.81 27.47 -4.40
C CYS A 155 -3.40 27.84 -3.03
N PRO A 156 -3.63 26.89 -2.13
CA PRO A 156 -3.96 27.24 -0.76
C PRO A 156 -2.73 27.91 -0.11
N PRO A 157 -2.85 28.55 1.05
CA PRO A 157 -1.73 29.18 1.75
C PRO A 157 -0.51 28.30 1.94
N LYS A 158 -0.66 26.98 1.74
CA LYS A 158 0.40 25.96 1.88
C LYS A 158 0.90 25.35 0.57
N GLY A 159 0.46 25.80 -0.58
CA GLY A 159 1.12 25.56 -1.87
C GLY A 159 1.17 24.13 -2.40
N TYR A 160 0.05 23.39 -2.44
CA TYR A 160 0.06 21.97 -2.84
C TYR A 160 -0.40 21.67 -4.28
N GLY A 161 -1.08 22.57 -4.96
CA GLY A 161 -1.69 22.31 -6.25
C GLY A 161 -0.80 22.63 -7.45
N GLY A 162 -1.15 22.14 -8.63
CA GLY A 162 -0.46 22.44 -9.89
C GLY A 162 -0.52 23.92 -10.27
N GLN A 163 -1.55 24.63 -9.83
CA GLN A 163 -1.68 26.08 -10.04
C GLN A 163 -0.66 26.90 -9.25
N CYS A 164 -0.02 26.32 -8.23
CA CYS A 164 1.04 26.96 -7.47
C CYS A 164 2.39 26.99 -8.18
N ILE A 165 2.54 26.24 -9.26
CA ILE A 165 3.78 26.16 -10.02
C ILE A 165 3.83 27.32 -10.99
N PRO A 166 4.88 28.17 -10.95
CA PRO A 166 5.01 29.29 -11.88
C PRO A 166 4.87 28.84 -13.34
N ALA A 167 4.21 29.66 -14.16
CA ALA A 167 3.96 29.33 -15.57
C ALA A 167 5.26 29.02 -16.34
N ALA A 168 6.35 29.73 -16.03
CA ALA A 168 7.67 29.46 -16.61
C ALA A 168 8.21 28.06 -16.31
N GLU A 169 7.91 27.52 -15.12
CA GLU A 169 8.33 26.19 -14.69
C GLU A 169 7.36 25.10 -15.17
N ARG A 170 6.08 25.48 -15.45
CA ARG A 170 5.10 24.57 -16.06
C ARG A 170 5.40 24.26 -17.52
N GLY A 171 6.16 25.11 -18.22
CA GLY A 171 6.51 24.98 -19.64
C GLY A 171 5.36 25.39 -20.58
N ALA A 172 5.68 25.69 -21.86
CA ALA A 172 4.73 26.23 -22.83
C ALA A 172 3.54 25.29 -23.13
N GLU A 173 3.73 23.99 -23.06
CA GLU A 173 2.67 22.98 -23.24
C GLU A 173 1.73 22.88 -22.02
N ARG A 174 2.18 23.35 -20.87
CA ARG A 174 1.57 23.17 -19.56
C ARG A 174 0.74 24.37 -19.09
N GLY A 175 0.89 25.50 -19.75
CA GLY A 175 0.20 26.77 -19.38
C GLY A 175 -1.24 26.88 -19.89
N LYS A 176 -1.68 25.97 -20.75
CA LYS A 176 -3.00 25.98 -21.39
C LYS A 176 -3.93 24.86 -21.02
N GLU A 177 -3.42 23.81 -20.38
CA GLU A 177 -4.25 22.65 -20.05
C GLU A 177 -4.83 22.79 -18.65
N ASN A 178 -6.13 23.00 -18.59
CA ASN A 178 -6.96 22.62 -17.46
C ASN A 178 -7.28 21.14 -17.70
N PHE A 179 -6.86 20.27 -16.76
CA PHE A 179 -7.08 18.82 -16.85
C PHE A 179 -8.50 18.42 -16.46
N GLY A 180 -9.30 19.34 -15.90
CA GLY A 180 -10.66 19.09 -15.48
C GLY A 180 -10.82 18.29 -14.18
N PHE A 181 -9.73 17.95 -13.53
CA PHE A 181 -9.79 17.20 -12.26
C PHE A 181 -10.31 18.03 -11.09
N VAL A 182 -11.10 17.38 -10.25
CA VAL A 182 -11.63 17.96 -9.01
C VAL A 182 -10.97 17.25 -7.81
N ASP A 183 -10.47 18.04 -6.85
CA ASP A 183 -10.03 17.48 -5.58
C ASP A 183 -11.25 17.08 -4.74
N THR A 184 -11.61 15.82 -4.84
CA THR A 184 -12.81 15.27 -4.19
C THR A 184 -12.68 15.23 -2.67
N LEU A 185 -11.47 15.17 -2.14
CA LEU A 185 -11.23 15.21 -0.69
C LEU A 185 -11.50 16.62 -0.14
N GLU A 186 -11.18 17.66 -0.91
CA GLU A 186 -11.46 19.05 -0.54
C GLU A 186 -12.96 19.39 -0.71
N VAL A 187 -13.53 19.03 -1.88
CA VAL A 187 -14.89 19.46 -2.26
C VAL A 187 -15.97 18.67 -1.53
N TYR A 188 -15.84 17.36 -1.42
CA TYR A 188 -16.89 16.51 -0.85
C TYR A 188 -16.56 16.08 0.60
N GLY A 189 -15.32 16.30 1.04
CA GLY A 189 -14.88 15.93 2.39
C GLY A 189 -14.81 14.43 2.60
N GLY A 190 -14.70 14.06 3.87
CA GLY A 190 -14.61 12.71 4.38
C GLY A 190 -14.17 12.75 5.84
N PRO A 191 -14.02 11.62 6.52
CA PRO A 191 -13.54 11.57 7.91
C PRO A 191 -12.06 12.01 8.01
N TRP A 192 -11.36 12.15 6.87
CA TRP A 192 -9.96 12.53 6.77
C TRP A 192 -9.83 13.83 6.00
N ASP A 193 -9.53 14.92 6.72
CA ASP A 193 -9.14 16.17 6.10
C ASP A 193 -7.61 16.17 5.87
N PHE A 194 -7.20 15.95 4.62
CA PHE A 194 -5.79 15.99 4.23
C PHE A 194 -5.32 17.42 3.88
N SER A 195 -6.24 18.40 3.89
CA SER A 195 -5.94 19.80 3.56
C SER A 195 -5.58 20.64 4.77
N SER A 196 -6.00 20.21 5.98
CA SER A 196 -5.79 20.96 7.22
C SER A 196 -5.34 20.10 8.41
N GLY A 197 -4.81 20.75 9.44
CA GLY A 197 -4.51 20.12 10.72
C GLY A 197 -3.33 19.13 10.72
N ALA A 198 -3.40 18.15 11.64
CA ALA A 198 -2.35 17.14 11.83
C ALA A 198 -2.27 16.14 10.66
N THR A 199 -3.40 15.83 10.03
CA THR A 199 -3.48 14.92 8.88
C THR A 199 -2.78 15.49 7.65
N ALA A 200 -2.88 16.78 7.39
CA ALA A 200 -2.15 17.45 6.31
C ALA A 200 -0.63 17.39 6.52
N LYS A 201 -0.18 17.53 7.77
CA LYS A 201 1.25 17.39 8.14
C LYS A 201 1.75 15.94 8.04
N MET A 202 0.87 14.98 8.22
CA MET A 202 1.20 13.56 8.21
C MET A 202 1.04 12.89 6.84
N SER A 203 0.45 13.55 5.84
CA SER A 203 0.23 12.98 4.51
C SER A 203 1.27 13.50 3.52
N ASN A 204 2.01 12.58 2.90
CA ASN A 204 2.78 12.92 1.70
C ASN A 204 1.85 12.95 0.50
N GLN A 205 1.42 14.14 0.08
CA GLN A 205 0.45 14.31 -1.01
C GLN A 205 1.02 13.95 -2.38
N TYR A 206 2.35 13.87 -2.52
CA TYR A 206 3.03 13.52 -3.77
C TYR A 206 3.50 12.06 -3.82
N ALA A 207 3.00 11.21 -2.93
CA ALA A 207 3.29 9.77 -2.88
C ALA A 207 2.27 8.96 -3.70
N ALA A 208 2.04 9.33 -4.98
CA ALA A 208 1.07 8.62 -5.80
C ALA A 208 1.65 7.32 -6.38
N MET A 209 2.90 7.28 -6.84
CA MET A 209 3.51 6.11 -7.47
C MET A 209 4.66 5.54 -6.65
N PRO A 210 4.64 4.22 -6.38
CA PRO A 210 3.63 3.21 -6.72
C PRO A 210 2.42 3.25 -5.78
N SER A 211 1.21 2.91 -6.26
CA SER A 211 0.02 2.89 -5.41
C SER A 211 0.06 1.75 -4.38
N LEU A 212 0.28 2.09 -3.11
CA LEU A 212 0.19 1.12 -2.01
C LEU A 212 -1.25 0.65 -1.76
N HIS A 213 -2.27 1.45 -2.11
CA HIS A 213 -3.67 1.03 -2.00
C HIS A 213 -3.93 -0.24 -2.81
N ILE A 214 -3.52 -0.24 -4.08
CA ILE A 214 -3.63 -1.42 -4.94
C ILE A 214 -2.68 -2.53 -4.51
N GLY A 215 -1.44 -2.21 -4.14
CA GLY A 215 -0.48 -3.20 -3.66
C GLY A 215 -1.02 -3.97 -2.45
N TRP A 216 -1.53 -3.28 -1.44
CA TRP A 216 -2.09 -3.89 -0.23
C TRP A 216 -3.41 -4.62 -0.51
N ALA A 217 -4.29 -4.06 -1.34
CA ALA A 217 -5.54 -4.73 -1.70
C ALA A 217 -5.28 -6.05 -2.43
N SER A 218 -4.34 -6.07 -3.37
CA SER A 218 -3.95 -7.29 -4.07
C SER A 218 -3.24 -8.28 -3.16
N TRP A 219 -2.40 -7.80 -2.25
CA TRP A 219 -1.81 -8.65 -1.21
C TRP A 219 -2.90 -9.33 -0.36
N CYS A 220 -3.92 -8.59 0.09
CA CYS A 220 -5.05 -9.15 0.82
C CYS A 220 -5.78 -10.22 0.00
N ALA A 221 -6.02 -9.97 -1.29
CA ALA A 221 -6.67 -10.92 -2.17
C ALA A 221 -5.85 -12.20 -2.34
N ILE A 222 -4.55 -12.09 -2.59
CA ILE A 222 -3.63 -13.24 -2.70
C ILE A 222 -3.60 -14.04 -1.39
N ALA A 223 -3.55 -13.35 -0.25
CA ALA A 223 -3.52 -13.99 1.06
C ALA A 223 -4.81 -14.74 1.40
N MET A 224 -5.95 -14.19 1.02
CA MET A 224 -7.27 -14.78 1.32
C MET A 224 -7.73 -15.82 0.30
N TRP A 225 -7.19 -15.80 -0.91
CA TRP A 225 -7.60 -16.71 -1.99
C TRP A 225 -7.54 -18.20 -1.63
N PRO A 226 -6.47 -18.73 -1.00
CA PRO A 226 -6.40 -20.14 -0.60
C PRO A 226 -7.40 -20.51 0.48
N LEU A 227 -7.85 -19.55 1.30
CA LEU A 227 -8.83 -19.74 2.37
C LEU A 227 -10.27 -19.68 1.83
N ALA A 228 -10.48 -19.06 0.68
CA ALA A 228 -11.78 -18.89 0.04
C ALA A 228 -12.22 -20.21 -0.63
N ARG A 229 -13.04 -21.02 0.04
CA ARG A 229 -13.52 -22.31 -0.49
C ARG A 229 -14.68 -22.15 -1.47
N ARG A 230 -15.59 -21.19 -1.23
CA ARG A 230 -16.78 -20.97 -2.06
C ARG A 230 -16.49 -20.00 -3.20
N ARG A 231 -17.08 -20.23 -4.39
CA ARG A 231 -16.88 -19.37 -5.57
C ARG A 231 -17.24 -17.91 -5.31
N TRP A 232 -18.35 -17.65 -4.60
CA TRP A 232 -18.76 -16.28 -4.27
C TRP A 232 -17.75 -15.58 -3.32
N VAL A 233 -17.12 -16.34 -2.38
CA VAL A 233 -16.06 -15.79 -1.51
C VAL A 233 -14.85 -15.43 -2.35
N LYS A 234 -14.45 -16.26 -3.31
CA LYS A 234 -13.37 -15.94 -4.25
C LYS A 234 -13.67 -14.69 -5.07
N ALA A 235 -14.91 -14.56 -5.55
CA ALA A 235 -15.36 -13.38 -6.27
C ALA A 235 -15.27 -12.13 -5.37
N ALA A 236 -15.73 -12.18 -4.12
CA ALA A 236 -15.65 -11.09 -3.15
C ALA A 236 -14.19 -10.70 -2.85
N VAL A 237 -13.30 -11.69 -2.71
CA VAL A 237 -11.85 -11.48 -2.50
C VAL A 237 -11.23 -10.72 -3.69
N MET A 238 -11.60 -11.07 -4.92
CA MET A 238 -11.11 -10.38 -6.13
C MET A 238 -11.79 -9.02 -6.37
N LEU A 239 -13.02 -8.85 -5.89
CA LEU A 239 -13.73 -7.58 -5.98
C LEU A 239 -13.04 -6.48 -5.15
N TYR A 240 -12.35 -6.84 -4.06
CA TYR A 240 -11.68 -5.87 -3.20
C TYR A 240 -10.59 -5.04 -3.93
N PRO A 241 -9.59 -5.64 -4.59
CA PRO A 241 -8.62 -4.85 -5.38
C PRO A 241 -9.27 -4.14 -6.58
N ALA A 242 -10.30 -4.72 -7.20
CA ALA A 242 -11.03 -4.06 -8.30
C ALA A 242 -11.76 -2.80 -7.80
N LEU A 243 -12.46 -2.89 -6.67
CA LEU A 243 -13.11 -1.74 -6.03
C LEU A 243 -12.10 -0.70 -5.56
N THR A 244 -10.93 -1.13 -5.07
CA THR A 244 -9.86 -0.21 -4.68
C THR A 244 -9.32 0.54 -5.89
N LEU A 245 -9.10 -0.14 -7.03
CA LEU A 245 -8.67 0.50 -8.26
C LEU A 245 -9.72 1.51 -8.76
N PHE A 246 -10.98 1.11 -8.78
CA PHE A 246 -12.09 2.01 -9.11
C PHE A 246 -12.10 3.24 -8.19
N CYS A 247 -12.00 3.04 -6.88
CA CYS A 247 -11.99 4.11 -5.89
C CYS A 247 -10.87 5.12 -6.14
N ILE A 248 -9.61 4.67 -6.30
CA ILE A 248 -8.46 5.56 -6.43
C ILE A 248 -8.45 6.34 -7.74
N VAL A 249 -9.06 5.80 -8.81
CA VAL A 249 -9.21 6.48 -10.11
C VAL A 249 -10.37 7.47 -10.07
N VAL A 250 -11.56 7.07 -9.62
CA VAL A 250 -12.74 7.96 -9.53
C VAL A 250 -12.49 9.15 -8.62
N THR A 251 -11.76 8.96 -7.53
CA THR A 251 -11.39 10.06 -6.62
C THR A 251 -10.16 10.85 -7.10
N ALA A 252 -9.63 10.51 -8.29
CA ALA A 252 -8.43 11.13 -8.88
C ALA A 252 -7.21 11.17 -7.94
N ASN A 253 -7.11 10.20 -7.02
CA ASN A 253 -5.94 10.07 -6.14
C ASN A 253 -4.76 9.38 -6.82
N HIS A 254 -5.00 8.62 -7.90
CA HIS A 254 -3.97 7.88 -8.63
C HIS A 254 -4.26 7.83 -10.13
N TYR A 255 -3.20 7.71 -10.92
CA TYR A 255 -3.23 7.30 -12.32
C TYR A 255 -3.40 5.78 -12.42
N TRP A 256 -3.82 5.28 -13.59
CA TRP A 256 -3.83 3.83 -13.86
C TRP A 256 -2.44 3.24 -13.70
N LEU A 257 -1.42 3.96 -14.17
CA LEU A 257 -0.03 3.52 -14.11
C LEU A 257 0.48 3.37 -12.67
N ASP A 258 -0.04 4.15 -11.72
CA ASP A 258 0.28 3.98 -10.29
C ASP A 258 -0.19 2.63 -9.78
N GLY A 259 -1.36 2.17 -10.25
CA GLY A 259 -1.88 0.86 -9.96
C GLY A 259 -0.97 -0.25 -10.50
N VAL A 260 -0.51 -0.13 -11.73
CA VAL A 260 0.47 -1.05 -12.33
C VAL A 260 1.77 -1.06 -11.51
N GLY A 261 2.26 0.13 -11.14
CA GLY A 261 3.42 0.26 -10.26
C GLY A 261 3.24 -0.48 -8.93
N GLY A 262 2.07 -0.33 -8.30
CA GLY A 262 1.73 -1.05 -7.07
C GLY A 262 1.80 -2.58 -7.23
N GLN A 263 1.32 -3.13 -8.35
CA GLN A 263 1.41 -4.57 -8.67
C GLN A 263 2.85 -5.04 -8.87
N VAL A 264 3.65 -4.27 -9.60
CA VAL A 264 5.08 -4.58 -9.81
C VAL A 264 5.83 -4.63 -8.48
N PHE A 265 5.62 -3.64 -7.61
CA PHE A 265 6.25 -3.60 -6.29
C PHE A 265 5.77 -4.75 -5.40
N LEU A 266 4.50 -5.13 -5.50
CA LEU A 266 3.97 -6.30 -4.80
C LEU A 266 4.64 -7.59 -5.28
N LEU A 267 4.80 -7.77 -6.58
CA LEU A 267 5.50 -8.94 -7.14
C LEU A 267 6.94 -9.04 -6.63
N ILE A 268 7.67 -7.93 -6.64
CA ILE A 268 9.03 -7.86 -6.08
C ILE A 268 9.01 -8.19 -4.58
N GLY A 269 8.07 -7.61 -3.82
CA GLY A 269 7.90 -7.86 -2.40
C GLY A 269 7.61 -9.33 -2.08
N PHE A 270 6.75 -10.00 -2.85
CA PHE A 270 6.49 -11.43 -2.71
C PHE A 270 7.72 -12.27 -3.05
N THR A 271 8.42 -11.94 -4.13
CA THR A 271 9.63 -12.65 -4.53
C THR A 271 10.70 -12.58 -3.44
N LEU A 272 11.04 -11.38 -3.01
CA LEU A 272 12.05 -11.16 -1.97
C LEU A 272 11.60 -11.70 -0.60
N GLY A 273 10.31 -11.54 -0.26
CA GLY A 273 9.75 -12.07 0.99
C GLY A 273 9.78 -13.60 1.05
N THR A 274 9.55 -14.26 -0.09
CA THR A 274 9.64 -15.72 -0.21
C THR A 274 11.10 -16.18 -0.10
N LEU A 275 12.02 -15.52 -0.76
CA LEU A 275 13.45 -15.83 -0.68
C LEU A 275 13.97 -15.66 0.75
N LEU A 276 13.62 -14.56 1.40
CA LEU A 276 13.97 -14.31 2.80
C LEU A 276 13.40 -15.38 3.75
N HIS A 277 12.15 -15.77 3.51
CA HIS A 277 11.51 -16.83 4.30
C HIS A 277 12.23 -18.15 4.15
N ARG A 278 12.53 -18.60 2.92
CA ARG A 278 13.27 -19.82 2.62
C ARG A 278 14.65 -19.80 3.26
N TRP A 279 15.41 -18.72 3.04
CA TRP A 279 16.74 -18.57 3.64
C TRP A 279 16.74 -18.68 5.15
N ASN A 280 15.73 -18.11 5.82
CA ASN A 280 15.59 -18.19 7.26
C ASN A 280 15.26 -19.63 7.73
N GLN A 281 14.42 -20.35 6.99
CA GLN A 281 14.11 -21.77 7.30
C GLN A 281 15.37 -22.63 7.16
N ASP A 282 16.08 -22.56 6.06
CA ASP A 282 17.34 -23.28 5.83
C ASP A 282 18.38 -23.00 6.92
N ARG A 283 18.43 -21.77 7.42
CA ARG A 283 19.33 -21.37 8.50
C ARG A 283 18.94 -22.02 9.83
N LEU A 284 17.66 -22.11 10.12
CA LEU A 284 17.13 -22.74 11.34
C LEU A 284 17.35 -24.25 11.30
N ASP A 285 17.15 -24.91 10.16
CA ASP A 285 17.35 -26.33 9.98
C ASP A 285 18.82 -26.69 10.15
N ARG A 286 19.76 -25.98 9.52
CA ARG A 286 21.21 -26.16 9.73
C ARG A 286 21.63 -25.95 11.18
N ARG A 287 21.01 -25.03 11.90
CA ARG A 287 21.30 -24.81 13.32
C ARG A 287 20.81 -25.99 14.16
N HIS A 288 19.66 -26.54 13.85
CA HIS A 288 19.09 -27.68 14.52
C HIS A 288 19.95 -28.95 14.32
N GLU A 289 20.37 -29.20 13.08
CA GLU A 289 21.28 -30.31 12.74
C GLU A 289 22.60 -30.25 13.52
N ARG A 290 23.19 -29.06 13.63
CA ARG A 290 24.43 -28.86 14.41
C ARG A 290 24.24 -29.17 15.90
N LEU A 291 23.10 -28.78 16.48
CA LEU A 291 22.81 -29.05 17.89
C LEU A 291 22.62 -30.55 18.14
N LEU A 292 22.02 -31.30 17.22
CA LEU A 292 21.86 -32.73 17.28
C LEU A 292 23.20 -33.49 17.11
N ALA A 293 24.13 -32.95 16.31
CA ALA A 293 25.44 -33.56 16.11
C ALA A 293 26.41 -33.35 17.29
N THR A 294 26.09 -32.43 18.22
CA THR A 294 26.90 -32.12 19.41
C THR A 294 26.32 -32.67 20.70
N SER A 295 25.13 -33.30 20.67
CA SER A 295 24.48 -34.03 21.77
C SER A 295 24.75 -35.53 21.69
#